data_d0280a1a41caf081252f5f32f0ed7de8
#
_entry.id   d0280a1a41caf081252f5f32f0ed7de8
#
_cell.length_a   1.000
_cell.length_b   1.000
_cell.length_c   1.000
_cell.angle_alpha   90.00
_cell.angle_beta   90.00
_cell.angle_gamma   90.00
#
_symmetry.space_group_name_H-M   'P 1'
#
loop_
_entity.id
_entity.type
_entity.pdbx_description
1 polymer ?
#
loop_
_entity_poly.entity_id
_entity_poly.type
_entity_poly.pdbx_seq_one_letter_code
_entity_poly.pdbx_strand_id
1 'polypeptide(L)'
;MGEKRIITQEELDNVCLLHNKWNEENEGERAVFENCIFDRLNFAGKQFNGAIFRNCDFKLCDITDAGMCFAELKNISFTCCDCHLLIAEEAALRNISFENCNLKSTIFTHSSLRNVQYHNCDKNDMCLERCYELPEAEIVNITPEDLRNMSDKEGLILQGCGGDIQEWADGINTTLTDSEILLNGSMFSKLYVFETDGHTCIMFPFEDIDLNIGKLAIWRLQTYNQFNGTWLSDYVPNKFGGFIEKEQSQDHKKPDCPLIGQDGNIFNLMGIASKTLRHNHMATEAKEMCERITSSGSYEEALGIIGEYVNITSIYDEEPSEEMGMEMM
;
A
#
# COMPACT_ATOMS: atom_id res chain seq x y z
N MET A 1 -22.81 4.78 18.97
CA MET A 1 -22.39 3.37 19.11
C MET A 1 -23.62 2.52 18.90
N GLY A 2 -23.62 1.63 17.89
CA GLY A 2 -24.71 0.70 17.68
C GLY A 2 -24.77 -0.34 18.80
N GLU A 3 -25.94 -0.91 19.04
CA GLU A 3 -26.14 -1.98 20.03
C GLU A 3 -25.38 -3.23 19.57
N LYS A 4 -24.54 -3.82 20.46
CA LYS A 4 -23.78 -5.04 20.15
C LYS A 4 -24.71 -6.25 20.15
N ARG A 5 -24.54 -7.16 19.19
CA ARG A 5 -25.31 -8.40 19.07
C ARG A 5 -24.74 -9.47 19.99
N ILE A 6 -25.59 -10.15 20.73
CA ILE A 6 -25.21 -11.31 21.56
C ILE A 6 -25.15 -12.53 20.64
N ILE A 7 -24.04 -13.25 20.69
CA ILE A 7 -23.81 -14.49 19.93
C ILE A 7 -24.17 -15.67 20.83
N THR A 8 -24.86 -16.66 20.29
CA THR A 8 -25.14 -17.94 20.96
C THR A 8 -24.04 -18.96 20.66
N GLN A 9 -23.97 -20.03 21.48
CA GLN A 9 -23.01 -21.12 21.24
C GLN A 9 -23.27 -21.81 19.89
N GLU A 10 -24.54 -22.02 19.54
CA GLU A 10 -24.92 -22.63 18.25
C GLU A 10 -24.46 -21.78 17.05
N GLU A 11 -24.65 -20.46 17.12
CA GLU A 11 -24.16 -19.53 16.08
C GLU A 11 -22.64 -19.57 15.96
N LEU A 12 -21.91 -19.55 17.11
CA LEU A 12 -20.46 -19.64 17.14
C LEU A 12 -19.98 -20.95 16.49
N ASP A 13 -20.61 -22.07 16.84
CA ASP A 13 -20.25 -23.40 16.32
C ASP A 13 -20.47 -23.47 14.79
N ASN A 14 -21.57 -22.92 14.31
CA ASN A 14 -21.89 -22.86 12.89
C ASN A 14 -20.89 -21.98 12.11
N VAL A 15 -20.54 -20.80 12.63
CA VAL A 15 -19.55 -19.92 12.02
C VAL A 15 -18.17 -20.59 12.01
N CYS A 16 -17.79 -21.27 13.11
CA CYS A 16 -16.53 -22.01 13.17
C CYS A 16 -16.46 -23.13 12.12
N LEU A 17 -17.55 -23.86 11.92
CA LEU A 17 -17.64 -24.91 10.90
C LEU A 17 -17.46 -24.36 9.48
N LEU A 18 -18.11 -23.24 9.14
CA LEU A 18 -17.98 -22.60 7.84
C LEU A 18 -16.58 -22.02 7.65
N HIS A 19 -16.00 -21.46 8.68
CA HIS A 19 -14.65 -20.90 8.66
C HIS A 19 -13.58 -21.97 8.46
N ASN A 20 -13.72 -23.14 9.09
CA ASN A 20 -12.79 -24.25 8.89
C ASN A 20 -12.81 -24.72 7.42
N LYS A 21 -13.99 -24.82 6.81
CA LYS A 21 -14.11 -25.12 5.38
C LYS A 21 -13.47 -24.06 4.49
N TRP A 22 -13.59 -22.79 4.86
CA TRP A 22 -12.93 -21.69 4.16
C TRP A 22 -11.40 -21.82 4.23
N ASN A 23 -10.85 -22.18 5.39
CA ASN A 23 -9.41 -22.33 5.60
C ASN A 23 -8.83 -23.57 4.89
N GLU A 24 -9.54 -24.70 4.92
CA GLU A 24 -9.01 -25.98 4.47
C GLU A 24 -9.36 -26.30 3.00
N GLU A 25 -10.54 -25.93 2.56
CA GLU A 25 -11.13 -26.39 1.29
C GLU A 25 -11.36 -25.24 0.30
N ASN A 26 -11.11 -23.98 0.64
CA ASN A 26 -11.56 -22.78 -0.06
C ASN A 26 -13.09 -22.77 -0.32
N GLU A 27 -13.84 -23.47 0.52
CA GLU A 27 -15.30 -23.52 0.56
C GLU A 27 -15.77 -22.93 1.89
N GLY A 28 -17.03 -22.55 1.98
CA GLY A 28 -17.54 -21.95 3.20
C GLY A 28 -17.29 -20.45 3.28
N GLU A 29 -17.18 -19.90 4.47
CA GLU A 29 -17.12 -18.46 4.69
C GLU A 29 -16.09 -18.10 5.77
N ARG A 30 -15.31 -17.04 5.52
CA ARG A 30 -14.42 -16.47 6.53
C ARG A 30 -15.20 -15.94 7.71
N ALA A 31 -14.81 -16.31 8.93
CA ALA A 31 -15.44 -15.78 10.14
C ALA A 31 -15.19 -14.27 10.30
N VAL A 32 -16.27 -13.49 10.34
CA VAL A 32 -16.26 -12.06 10.59
C VAL A 32 -17.27 -11.74 11.68
N PHE A 33 -16.77 -11.26 12.82
CA PHE A 33 -17.59 -10.85 13.96
C PHE A 33 -17.42 -9.34 14.17
N GLU A 34 -18.49 -8.60 13.98
CA GLU A 34 -18.52 -7.15 14.20
C GLU A 34 -19.62 -6.77 15.19
N ASN A 35 -19.26 -5.92 16.16
CA ASN A 35 -20.19 -5.45 17.20
C ASN A 35 -20.88 -6.62 17.94
N CYS A 36 -20.10 -7.60 18.41
CA CYS A 36 -20.61 -8.80 19.05
C CYS A 36 -20.27 -8.87 20.54
N ILE A 37 -21.12 -9.57 21.29
CA ILE A 37 -20.88 -9.97 22.68
C ILE A 37 -20.90 -11.49 22.73
N PHE A 38 -19.81 -12.07 23.26
CA PHE A 38 -19.66 -13.47 23.59
C PHE A 38 -19.70 -13.58 25.14
N ASP A 39 -20.76 -14.13 25.69
CA ASP A 39 -20.91 -14.29 27.16
C ASP A 39 -21.00 -15.76 27.51
N ARG A 40 -20.01 -16.25 28.26
CA ARG A 40 -19.88 -17.65 28.68
C ARG A 40 -19.87 -18.66 27.54
N LEU A 41 -19.27 -18.31 26.41
CA LEU A 41 -19.15 -19.22 25.27
C LEU A 41 -17.86 -20.04 25.33
N ASN A 42 -17.96 -21.24 24.75
CA ASN A 42 -16.84 -22.16 24.62
C ASN A 42 -16.17 -22.03 23.23
N PHE A 43 -14.97 -21.47 23.22
CA PHE A 43 -14.07 -21.40 22.08
C PHE A 43 -12.93 -22.44 22.16
N ALA A 44 -12.89 -23.24 23.20
CA ALA A 44 -11.77 -24.14 23.46
C ALA A 44 -11.48 -25.06 22.27
N GLY A 45 -10.23 -25.06 21.82
CA GLY A 45 -9.75 -25.83 20.67
C GLY A 45 -10.30 -25.41 19.30
N LYS A 46 -11.15 -24.36 19.22
CA LYS A 46 -11.70 -23.89 17.94
C LYS A 46 -10.67 -23.11 17.14
N GLN A 47 -10.72 -23.26 15.82
CA GLN A 47 -9.79 -22.61 14.89
C GLN A 47 -10.45 -21.42 14.20
N PHE A 48 -9.90 -20.24 14.46
CA PHE A 48 -10.29 -18.96 13.85
C PHE A 48 -9.09 -18.28 13.18
N ASN A 49 -8.21 -19.08 12.55
CA ASN A 49 -7.03 -18.57 11.86
C ASN A 49 -7.43 -17.68 10.67
N GLY A 50 -6.96 -16.45 10.66
CA GLY A 50 -7.34 -15.46 9.67
C GLY A 50 -8.73 -14.84 9.87
N ALA A 51 -9.45 -15.13 10.98
CA ALA A 51 -10.75 -14.51 11.27
C ALA A 51 -10.63 -13.02 11.58
N ILE A 52 -11.75 -12.32 11.49
CA ILE A 52 -11.86 -10.89 11.82
C ILE A 52 -12.80 -10.70 13.00
N PHE A 53 -12.30 -10.04 14.04
CA PHE A 53 -13.07 -9.62 15.19
C PHE A 53 -12.96 -8.11 15.37
N ARG A 54 -14.08 -7.38 15.29
CA ARG A 54 -14.12 -5.93 15.45
C ARG A 54 -15.19 -5.50 16.43
N ASN A 55 -14.81 -4.63 17.38
CA ASN A 55 -15.72 -4.11 18.40
C ASN A 55 -16.44 -5.22 19.20
N CYS A 56 -15.73 -6.25 19.62
CA CYS A 56 -16.30 -7.41 20.30
C CYS A 56 -15.92 -7.46 21.79
N ASP A 57 -16.84 -7.98 22.60
CA ASP A 57 -16.61 -8.23 24.03
C ASP A 57 -16.70 -9.72 24.32
N PHE A 58 -15.64 -10.27 24.91
CA PHE A 58 -15.60 -11.64 25.42
C PHE A 58 -15.71 -11.59 26.94
N LYS A 59 -16.71 -12.25 27.49
CA LYS A 59 -16.98 -12.28 28.94
C LYS A 59 -17.12 -13.69 29.43
N LEU A 60 -16.29 -14.07 30.41
CA LEU A 60 -16.34 -15.40 31.01
C LEU A 60 -16.23 -16.55 29.98
N CYS A 61 -15.57 -16.32 28.87
CA CYS A 61 -15.39 -17.30 27.80
C CYS A 61 -14.22 -18.24 28.10
N ASP A 62 -14.39 -19.49 27.68
CA ASP A 62 -13.30 -20.47 27.63
C ASP A 62 -12.68 -20.41 26.21
N ILE A 63 -11.43 -19.89 26.11
CA ILE A 63 -10.68 -19.70 24.85
C ILE A 63 -9.43 -20.60 24.89
N THR A 64 -9.40 -21.57 25.76
CA THR A 64 -8.27 -22.48 25.94
C THR A 64 -7.92 -23.20 24.64
N ASP A 65 -6.62 -23.19 24.27
CA ASP A 65 -6.10 -23.88 23.07
C ASP A 65 -6.80 -23.45 21.76
N ALA A 66 -7.38 -22.26 21.72
CA ALA A 66 -7.97 -21.73 20.49
C ALA A 66 -6.89 -21.24 19.52
N GLY A 67 -7.11 -21.41 18.22
CA GLY A 67 -6.24 -20.89 17.17
C GLY A 67 -6.78 -19.58 16.58
N MET A 68 -5.97 -18.52 16.59
CA MET A 68 -6.26 -17.21 16.01
C MET A 68 -5.06 -16.67 15.22
N CYS A 69 -4.26 -17.56 14.61
CA CYS A 69 -3.12 -17.14 13.77
C CYS A 69 -3.62 -16.30 12.59
N PHE A 70 -2.88 -15.25 12.21
CA PHE A 70 -3.24 -14.32 11.13
C PHE A 70 -4.58 -13.61 11.36
N ALA A 71 -5.16 -13.67 12.56
CA ALA A 71 -6.44 -13.02 12.83
C ALA A 71 -6.28 -11.50 13.03
N GLU A 72 -7.33 -10.78 12.68
CA GLU A 72 -7.46 -9.35 12.95
C GLU A 72 -8.37 -9.15 14.16
N LEU A 73 -7.80 -8.61 15.24
CA LEU A 73 -8.52 -8.27 16.47
C LEU A 73 -8.45 -6.74 16.68
N LYS A 74 -9.58 -6.04 16.57
CA LYS A 74 -9.66 -4.59 16.74
C LYS A 74 -10.75 -4.18 17.71
N ASN A 75 -10.40 -3.37 18.72
CA ASN A 75 -11.31 -2.88 19.76
C ASN A 75 -11.99 -4.05 20.51
N ILE A 76 -11.20 -4.93 21.08
CA ILE A 76 -11.68 -6.14 21.76
C ILE A 76 -11.44 -6.03 23.27
N SER A 77 -12.46 -6.41 24.05
CA SER A 77 -12.32 -6.61 25.49
C SER A 77 -12.45 -8.08 25.85
N PHE A 78 -11.49 -8.60 26.62
CA PHE A 78 -11.57 -9.90 27.26
C PHE A 78 -11.71 -9.69 28.77
N THR A 79 -12.79 -10.15 29.36
CA THR A 79 -13.05 -9.99 30.79
C THR A 79 -13.29 -11.34 31.43
N CYS A 80 -12.47 -11.72 32.41
CA CYS A 80 -12.55 -12.99 33.12
C CYS A 80 -12.54 -14.21 32.20
N CYS A 81 -11.79 -14.18 31.13
CA CYS A 81 -11.67 -15.27 30.16
C CYS A 81 -10.50 -16.19 30.50
N ASP A 82 -10.64 -17.47 30.17
CA ASP A 82 -9.53 -18.40 30.15
C ASP A 82 -8.95 -18.49 28.73
N CYS A 83 -7.77 -17.93 28.54
CA CYS A 83 -7.05 -17.91 27.27
C CYS A 83 -5.79 -18.79 27.33
N HIS A 84 -5.73 -19.75 28.27
CA HIS A 84 -4.59 -20.64 28.41
C HIS A 84 -4.30 -21.37 27.09
N LEU A 85 -3.03 -21.38 26.65
CA LEU A 85 -2.58 -21.98 25.39
C LEU A 85 -3.22 -21.37 24.11
N LEU A 86 -3.84 -20.20 24.18
CA LEU A 86 -4.29 -19.50 22.99
C LEU A 86 -3.09 -19.23 22.05
N ILE A 87 -3.25 -19.55 20.76
CA ILE A 87 -2.23 -19.33 19.73
C ILE A 87 -2.74 -18.26 18.75
N ALA A 88 -2.06 -17.14 18.71
CA ALA A 88 -2.38 -16.01 17.83
C ALA A 88 -1.09 -15.47 17.18
N GLU A 89 -0.37 -16.36 16.48
CA GLU A 89 0.84 -16.01 15.73
C GLU A 89 0.49 -15.16 14.50
N GLU A 90 1.37 -14.20 14.15
CA GLU A 90 1.18 -13.30 13.02
C GLU A 90 -0.18 -12.57 13.03
N ALA A 91 -0.76 -12.39 14.21
CA ALA A 91 -2.04 -11.71 14.38
C ALA A 91 -1.86 -10.18 14.52
N ALA A 92 -2.89 -9.45 14.12
CA ALA A 92 -2.95 -8.00 14.31
C ALA A 92 -3.85 -7.64 15.49
N LEU A 93 -3.27 -7.19 16.61
CA LEU A 93 -3.96 -6.83 17.82
C LEU A 93 -3.98 -5.31 18.02
N ARG A 94 -5.16 -4.68 17.94
CA ARG A 94 -5.33 -3.23 18.07
C ARG A 94 -6.40 -2.86 19.08
N ASN A 95 -6.04 -2.04 20.08
CA ASN A 95 -6.94 -1.61 21.14
C ASN A 95 -7.56 -2.83 21.86
N ILE A 96 -6.72 -3.67 22.42
CA ILE A 96 -7.13 -4.89 23.11
C ILE A 96 -6.98 -4.70 24.61
N SER A 97 -7.98 -5.08 25.38
CA SER A 97 -7.88 -5.15 26.84
C SER A 97 -8.14 -6.56 27.35
N PHE A 98 -7.21 -7.05 28.16
CA PHE A 98 -7.40 -8.27 28.94
C PHE A 98 -7.57 -7.87 30.41
N GLU A 99 -8.68 -8.23 31.02
CA GLU A 99 -8.98 -7.93 32.42
C GLU A 99 -9.32 -9.20 33.15
N ASN A 100 -8.57 -9.51 34.24
CA ASN A 100 -8.75 -10.71 35.05
C ASN A 100 -8.71 -12.02 34.22
N CYS A 101 -7.88 -12.12 33.22
CA CYS A 101 -7.77 -13.26 32.33
C CYS A 101 -6.60 -14.18 32.68
N ASN A 102 -6.76 -15.46 32.37
CA ASN A 102 -5.65 -16.41 32.34
C ASN A 102 -5.02 -16.43 30.96
N LEU A 103 -3.79 -15.88 30.84
CA LEU A 103 -2.99 -15.84 29.60
C LEU A 103 -1.77 -16.76 29.68
N LYS A 104 -1.82 -17.75 30.58
CA LYS A 104 -0.68 -18.65 30.75
C LYS A 104 -0.39 -19.42 29.46
N SER A 105 0.88 -19.45 29.07
CA SER A 105 1.37 -20.13 27.86
C SER A 105 0.67 -19.70 26.57
N THR A 106 0.12 -18.48 26.54
CA THR A 106 -0.44 -17.86 25.31
C THR A 106 0.71 -17.49 24.38
N ILE A 107 0.53 -17.69 23.08
CA ILE A 107 1.55 -17.41 22.05
C ILE A 107 1.05 -16.31 21.12
N PHE A 108 1.80 -15.21 21.08
CA PHE A 108 1.55 -14.07 20.19
C PHE A 108 2.73 -13.78 19.25
N THR A 109 3.59 -14.75 18.99
CA THR A 109 4.82 -14.57 18.21
C THR A 109 4.57 -13.91 16.83
N HIS A 110 5.49 -13.06 16.39
CA HIS A 110 5.42 -12.31 15.12
C HIS A 110 4.20 -11.41 14.96
N SER A 111 3.48 -11.10 16.02
CA SER A 111 2.26 -10.30 15.96
C SER A 111 2.53 -8.81 16.05
N SER A 112 1.69 -8.02 15.37
CA SER A 112 1.67 -6.57 15.50
C SER A 112 0.75 -6.14 16.63
N LEU A 113 1.27 -5.36 17.57
CA LEU A 113 0.57 -4.95 18.76
C LEU A 113 0.41 -3.42 18.78
N ARG A 114 -0.82 -2.94 19.04
CA ARG A 114 -1.04 -1.53 19.35
C ARG A 114 -2.07 -1.38 20.46
N ASN A 115 -1.69 -0.64 21.50
CA ASN A 115 -2.55 -0.37 22.64
C ASN A 115 -3.16 -1.67 23.22
N VAL A 116 -2.29 -2.65 23.51
CA VAL A 116 -2.68 -3.90 24.17
C VAL A 116 -2.42 -3.78 25.67
N GLN A 117 -3.46 -3.92 26.47
CA GLN A 117 -3.41 -3.72 27.92
C GLN A 117 -3.76 -5.00 28.66
N TYR A 118 -3.04 -5.22 29.76
CA TYR A 118 -3.21 -6.39 30.62
C TYR A 118 -3.44 -5.95 32.06
N HIS A 119 -4.64 -6.17 32.59
CA HIS A 119 -5.01 -5.83 33.95
C HIS A 119 -5.32 -7.08 34.77
N ASN A 120 -4.55 -7.31 35.83
CA ASN A 120 -4.72 -8.42 36.71
C ASN A 120 -4.79 -9.80 36.01
N CYS A 121 -3.89 -10.06 35.07
CA CYS A 121 -3.83 -11.28 34.27
C CYS A 121 -2.67 -12.19 34.70
N ASP A 122 -2.89 -13.52 34.66
CA ASP A 122 -1.78 -14.48 34.74
C ASP A 122 -1.10 -14.61 33.35
N LYS A 123 0.15 -14.17 33.27
CA LYS A 123 0.96 -14.17 32.05
C LYS A 123 2.13 -15.14 32.13
N ASN A 124 2.11 -16.13 33.03
CA ASN A 124 3.21 -17.08 33.12
C ASN A 124 3.41 -17.82 31.79
N ASP A 125 4.65 -17.89 31.34
CA ASP A 125 5.05 -18.54 30.08
C ASP A 125 4.38 -17.95 28.81
N MET A 126 3.81 -16.73 28.87
CA MET A 126 3.30 -16.03 27.70
C MET A 126 4.47 -15.66 26.76
N CYS A 127 4.35 -16.00 25.48
CA CYS A 127 5.39 -15.74 24.49
C CYS A 127 5.02 -14.54 23.60
N LEU A 128 5.91 -13.53 23.59
CA LEU A 128 5.83 -12.33 22.75
C LEU A 128 7.06 -12.20 21.85
N GLU A 129 7.70 -13.32 21.50
CA GLU A 129 8.89 -13.27 20.65
C GLU A 129 8.57 -12.67 19.28
N ARG A 130 9.45 -11.75 18.83
CA ARG A 130 9.33 -11.05 17.56
C ARG A 130 8.01 -10.29 17.38
N CYS A 131 7.31 -9.99 18.48
CA CYS A 131 6.24 -9.02 18.43
C CYS A 131 6.81 -7.61 18.32
N TYR A 132 6.10 -6.74 17.66
CA TYR A 132 6.46 -5.32 17.55
C TYR A 132 5.25 -4.43 17.88
N GLU A 133 5.55 -3.31 18.54
CA GLU A 133 4.52 -2.31 18.85
C GLU A 133 4.39 -1.36 17.66
N LEU A 134 3.17 -1.23 17.14
CA LEU A 134 2.88 -0.26 16.08
C LEU A 134 2.66 1.13 16.69
N PRO A 135 3.31 2.17 16.15
CA PRO A 135 3.06 3.55 16.58
C PRO A 135 1.65 3.97 16.18
N GLU A 136 1.06 4.89 16.94
CA GLU A 136 -0.07 5.66 16.46
C GLU A 136 0.48 6.69 15.47
N ALA A 137 0.04 6.63 14.21
CA ALA A 137 0.56 7.52 13.20
C ALA A 137 -0.04 8.94 13.33
N GLU A 138 0.81 9.95 13.28
CA GLU A 138 0.42 11.33 13.08
C GLU A 138 -0.07 11.49 11.63
N ILE A 139 -1.38 11.66 11.44
CA ILE A 139 -1.98 11.83 10.12
C ILE A 139 -2.12 13.32 9.83
N VAL A 140 -1.40 13.80 8.82
CA VAL A 140 -1.41 15.20 8.39
C VAL A 140 -2.10 15.30 7.03
N ASN A 141 -3.25 15.99 6.99
CA ASN A 141 -3.90 16.27 5.73
C ASN A 141 -3.19 17.44 5.04
N ILE A 142 -2.85 17.25 3.77
CA ILE A 142 -2.18 18.25 2.95
C ILE A 142 -2.95 18.47 1.64
N THR A 143 -2.65 19.58 0.99
CA THR A 143 -3.16 19.86 -0.35
C THR A 143 -2.13 19.42 -1.41
N PRO A 144 -2.54 19.28 -2.70
CA PRO A 144 -1.59 19.08 -3.80
C PRO A 144 -0.53 20.18 -3.90
N GLU A 145 -0.83 21.40 -3.47
CA GLU A 145 0.15 22.49 -3.46
C GLU A 145 1.19 22.32 -2.34
N ASP A 146 0.77 21.87 -1.16
CA ASP A 146 1.69 21.52 -0.08
C ASP A 146 2.63 20.40 -0.51
N LEU A 147 2.11 19.41 -1.24
CA LEU A 147 2.89 18.32 -1.79
C LEU A 147 3.97 18.82 -2.77
N ARG A 148 3.63 19.77 -3.66
CA ARG A 148 4.61 20.37 -4.58
C ARG A 148 5.74 21.10 -3.85
N ASN A 149 5.45 21.66 -2.69
CA ASN A 149 6.45 22.32 -1.86
C ASN A 149 7.36 21.35 -1.10
N MET A 150 7.03 20.05 -1.10
CA MET A 150 7.84 18.97 -0.50
C MET A 150 8.82 18.34 -1.51
N SER A 151 9.26 19.07 -2.54
CA SER A 151 10.11 18.57 -3.62
C SER A 151 11.47 18.02 -3.19
N ASP A 152 11.90 18.32 -1.96
CA ASP A 152 13.11 17.83 -1.33
C ASP A 152 12.89 16.57 -0.47
N LYS A 153 11.64 16.16 -0.28
CA LYS A 153 11.27 14.96 0.47
C LYS A 153 11.23 13.72 -0.42
N GLU A 154 11.53 12.59 0.16
CA GLU A 154 11.43 11.27 -0.48
C GLU A 154 10.48 10.38 0.31
N GLY A 155 9.80 9.46 -0.37
CA GLY A 155 8.86 8.55 0.30
C GLY A 155 8.16 7.60 -0.64
N LEU A 156 7.27 6.81 -0.05
CA LEU A 156 6.39 5.90 -0.75
C LEU A 156 4.98 6.49 -0.77
N ILE A 157 4.32 6.47 -1.92
CA ILE A 157 2.95 6.94 -2.05
C ILE A 157 2.04 5.79 -2.47
N LEU A 158 0.95 5.61 -1.74
CA LEU A 158 -0.16 4.73 -2.08
C LEU A 158 -1.33 5.57 -2.61
N GLN A 159 -1.97 5.09 -3.65
CA GLN A 159 -3.15 5.71 -4.24
C GLN A 159 -4.38 4.82 -4.06
N GLY A 160 -5.56 5.44 -3.90
CA GLY A 160 -6.82 4.71 -3.78
C GLY A 160 -7.07 4.12 -2.40
N CYS A 161 -6.49 4.72 -1.37
CA CYS A 161 -6.61 4.27 0.01
C CYS A 161 -7.98 4.66 0.59
N GLY A 162 -8.93 3.74 0.59
CA GLY A 162 -10.22 3.92 1.26
C GLY A 162 -10.18 3.45 2.72
N GLY A 163 -11.14 3.90 3.53
CA GLY A 163 -11.31 3.45 4.92
C GLY A 163 -10.44 4.19 5.93
N ASP A 164 -10.04 3.48 6.98
CA ASP A 164 -9.25 4.05 8.09
C ASP A 164 -7.77 4.16 7.70
N ILE A 165 -7.24 5.38 7.65
CA ILE A 165 -5.84 5.68 7.29
C ILE A 165 -4.86 4.98 8.25
N GLN A 166 -5.23 4.84 9.52
CA GLN A 166 -4.38 4.14 10.49
C GLN A 166 -4.24 2.64 10.18
N GLU A 167 -5.26 2.01 9.60
CA GLU A 167 -5.15 0.61 9.15
C GLU A 167 -4.15 0.46 8.01
N TRP A 168 -4.08 1.44 7.11
CA TRP A 168 -3.05 1.48 6.07
C TRP A 168 -1.65 1.66 6.65
N ALA A 169 -1.49 2.56 7.63
CA ALA A 169 -0.22 2.76 8.34
C ALA A 169 0.27 1.47 8.98
N ASP A 170 -0.63 0.78 9.68
CA ASP A 170 -0.33 -0.48 10.36
C ASP A 170 0.02 -1.59 9.36
N GLY A 171 -0.76 -1.71 8.28
CA GLY A 171 -0.53 -2.71 7.24
C GLY A 171 0.82 -2.55 6.55
N ILE A 172 1.19 -1.31 6.19
CA ILE A 172 2.48 -1.02 5.58
C ILE A 172 3.63 -1.24 6.57
N ASN A 173 3.53 -0.75 7.80
CA ASN A 173 4.57 -0.99 8.81
C ASN A 173 4.77 -2.49 9.05
N THR A 174 3.67 -3.25 9.20
CA THR A 174 3.71 -4.71 9.35
C THR A 174 4.41 -5.37 8.16
N THR A 175 3.90 -5.14 6.96
CA THR A 175 4.39 -5.80 5.73
C THR A 175 5.86 -5.51 5.47
N LEU A 176 6.30 -4.26 5.69
CA LEU A 176 7.70 -3.87 5.46
C LEU A 176 8.63 -4.35 6.58
N THR A 177 8.12 -4.51 7.81
CA THR A 177 8.86 -5.13 8.91
C THR A 177 9.09 -6.62 8.65
N ASP A 178 8.04 -7.36 8.31
CA ASP A 178 8.10 -8.80 8.02
C ASP A 178 9.00 -9.12 6.83
N SER A 179 9.04 -8.22 5.85
CA SER A 179 9.92 -8.31 4.69
C SER A 179 11.37 -7.86 4.98
N GLU A 180 11.68 -7.49 6.22
CA GLU A 180 12.99 -6.92 6.63
C GLU A 180 13.40 -5.71 5.77
N ILE A 181 12.44 -4.91 5.35
CA ILE A 181 12.64 -3.66 4.61
C ILE A 181 12.82 -2.51 5.59
N LEU A 182 11.97 -2.43 6.63
CA LEU A 182 12.20 -1.56 7.78
C LEU A 182 13.28 -2.18 8.67
N LEU A 183 14.28 -1.38 9.03
CA LEU A 183 15.43 -1.81 9.80
C LEU A 183 15.45 -1.15 11.19
N ASN A 184 16.16 -1.76 12.13
CA ASN A 184 16.42 -1.20 13.46
C ASN A 184 15.19 -0.74 14.25
N GLY A 185 14.03 -1.37 13.99
CA GLY A 185 12.76 -1.00 14.63
C GLY A 185 12.15 0.31 14.12
N SER A 186 12.66 0.85 12.99
CA SER A 186 12.05 2.01 12.34
C SER A 186 10.62 1.69 11.89
N MET A 187 9.72 2.66 12.04
CA MET A 187 8.33 2.56 11.60
C MET A 187 7.83 3.94 11.14
N PHE A 188 6.94 3.93 10.16
CA PHE A 188 6.27 5.14 9.73
C PHE A 188 5.28 5.60 10.81
N SER A 189 5.64 6.64 11.53
CA SER A 189 4.83 7.26 12.59
C SER A 189 4.20 8.59 12.19
N LYS A 190 4.54 9.11 11.01
CA LYS A 190 3.98 10.33 10.43
C LYS A 190 3.63 10.08 8.98
N LEU A 191 2.41 10.41 8.60
CA LEU A 191 1.88 10.22 7.26
C LEU A 191 1.25 11.50 6.73
N TYR A 192 1.34 11.69 5.43
CA TYR A 192 0.64 12.77 4.75
C TYR A 192 -0.47 12.21 3.89
N VAL A 193 -1.67 12.78 4.01
CA VAL A 193 -2.85 12.36 3.26
C VAL A 193 -3.32 13.49 2.37
N PHE A 194 -3.58 13.19 1.12
CA PHE A 194 -4.07 14.15 0.14
C PHE A 194 -5.04 13.47 -0.84
N GLU A 195 -5.79 14.27 -1.56
CA GLU A 195 -6.67 13.78 -2.63
C GLU A 195 -6.19 14.28 -3.99
N THR A 196 -6.20 13.37 -4.96
CA THR A 196 -5.94 13.67 -6.37
C THR A 196 -6.82 12.80 -7.25
N ASP A 197 -7.41 13.35 -8.30
CA ASP A 197 -8.29 12.66 -9.25
C ASP A 197 -9.43 11.87 -8.58
N GLY A 198 -9.93 12.34 -7.43
CA GLY A 198 -10.98 11.70 -6.66
C GLY A 198 -10.53 10.46 -5.87
N HIS A 199 -9.23 10.27 -5.72
CA HIS A 199 -8.63 9.19 -4.93
C HIS A 199 -7.90 9.75 -3.72
N THR A 200 -8.10 9.10 -2.57
CA THR A 200 -7.30 9.36 -1.37
C THR A 200 -5.92 8.71 -1.53
N CYS A 201 -4.88 9.48 -1.33
CA CYS A 201 -3.49 9.05 -1.38
C CYS A 201 -2.83 9.20 -0.01
N ILE A 202 -1.94 8.27 0.32
CA ILE A 202 -1.17 8.29 1.56
C ILE A 202 0.32 8.29 1.21
N MET A 203 1.06 9.22 1.81
CA MET A 203 2.51 9.29 1.71
C MET A 203 3.18 8.81 2.99
N PHE A 204 4.16 7.96 2.82
CA PHE A 204 5.04 7.40 3.83
C PHE A 204 6.43 8.01 3.63
N PRO A 205 6.79 9.09 4.34
CA PRO A 205 8.06 9.77 4.15
C PRO A 205 9.22 8.91 4.64
N PHE A 206 10.36 8.96 3.93
CA PHE A 206 11.58 8.21 4.29
C PHE A 206 12.47 8.96 5.30
N GLU A 207 12.10 10.17 5.67
CA GLU A 207 12.81 10.97 6.64
C GLU A 207 12.85 10.25 8.00
N ASP A 208 14.02 10.09 8.57
CA ASP A 208 14.27 9.39 9.84
C ASP A 208 13.88 7.90 9.87
N ILE A 209 13.76 7.27 8.70
CA ILE A 209 13.41 5.85 8.57
C ILE A 209 14.61 5.06 8.03
N ASP A 210 15.02 4.03 8.77
CA ASP A 210 16.04 3.10 8.33
C ASP A 210 15.42 2.06 7.37
N LEU A 211 15.79 2.12 6.10
CA LEU A 211 15.25 1.28 5.04
C LEU A 211 16.32 0.47 4.31
N ASN A 212 15.99 -0.78 4.03
CA ASN A 212 16.69 -1.56 3.02
C ASN A 212 16.13 -1.19 1.63
N ILE A 213 16.73 -0.20 0.99
CA ILE A 213 16.27 0.34 -0.31
C ILE A 213 16.25 -0.75 -1.40
N GLY A 214 17.21 -1.67 -1.40
CA GLY A 214 17.27 -2.77 -2.37
C GLY A 214 16.09 -3.73 -2.22
N LYS A 215 15.78 -4.14 -0.99
CA LYS A 215 14.60 -4.98 -0.71
C LYS A 215 13.31 -4.24 -1.01
N LEU A 216 13.20 -2.96 -0.66
CA LEU A 216 12.04 -2.13 -0.97
C LEU A 216 11.77 -2.08 -2.47
N ALA A 217 12.78 -1.86 -3.30
CA ALA A 217 12.65 -1.82 -4.75
C ALA A 217 12.13 -3.17 -5.31
N ILE A 218 12.70 -4.29 -4.84
CA ILE A 218 12.26 -5.62 -5.26
C ILE A 218 10.83 -5.90 -4.80
N TRP A 219 10.51 -5.60 -3.54
CA TRP A 219 9.19 -5.81 -2.97
C TRP A 219 8.12 -5.02 -3.74
N ARG A 220 8.38 -3.77 -4.12
CA ARG A 220 7.49 -2.95 -4.95
C ARG A 220 7.19 -3.59 -6.31
N LEU A 221 8.20 -4.13 -6.97
CA LEU A 221 8.02 -4.85 -8.23
C LEU A 221 7.17 -6.11 -8.07
N GLN A 222 7.41 -6.88 -7.00
CA GLN A 222 6.69 -8.12 -6.72
C GLN A 222 5.23 -7.87 -6.34
N THR A 223 4.94 -6.80 -5.62
CA THR A 223 3.61 -6.47 -5.10
C THR A 223 2.80 -5.56 -6.02
N TYR A 224 3.35 -5.12 -7.16
CA TYR A 224 2.69 -4.22 -8.11
C TYR A 224 1.26 -4.68 -8.46
N ASN A 225 1.09 -5.96 -8.76
CA ASN A 225 -0.22 -6.51 -9.12
C ASN A 225 -1.18 -6.61 -7.92
N GLN A 226 -0.67 -6.81 -6.70
CA GLN A 226 -1.49 -6.90 -5.48
C GLN A 226 -2.14 -5.55 -5.15
N PHE A 227 -1.43 -4.47 -5.42
CA PHE A 227 -1.92 -3.11 -5.20
C PHE A 227 -2.54 -2.49 -6.46
N ASN A 228 -2.86 -3.30 -7.48
CA ASN A 228 -3.48 -2.87 -8.74
C ASN A 228 -2.79 -1.67 -9.42
N GLY A 229 -1.47 -1.59 -9.33
CA GLY A 229 -0.72 -0.45 -9.84
C GLY A 229 -0.92 0.84 -9.07
N THR A 230 -1.42 0.77 -7.83
CA THR A 230 -1.64 1.94 -6.97
C THR A 230 -0.37 2.50 -6.34
N TRP A 231 0.78 1.83 -6.55
CA TRP A 231 2.08 2.39 -6.20
C TRP A 231 2.41 3.55 -7.13
N LEU A 232 2.42 4.73 -6.56
CA LEU A 232 2.85 5.93 -7.26
C LEU A 232 4.30 6.20 -6.89
N SER A 233 5.13 6.50 -7.77
CA SER A 233 6.53 6.80 -7.55
C SER A 233 7.44 5.59 -7.66
N ASP A 234 7.80 5.32 -8.89
CA ASP A 234 8.71 4.23 -9.22
C ASP A 234 10.15 4.69 -9.37
N TYR A 235 10.40 5.97 -9.14
CA TYR A 235 11.70 6.54 -9.41
C TYR A 235 12.47 6.87 -8.14
N VAL A 236 13.73 6.55 -8.16
CA VAL A 236 14.69 7.02 -7.17
C VAL A 236 15.39 8.23 -7.78
N PRO A 237 15.34 9.38 -7.13
CA PRO A 237 14.70 9.67 -5.85
C PRO A 237 13.18 9.85 -5.98
N ASN A 238 12.44 9.24 -5.05
CA ASN A 238 10.99 9.42 -4.92
C ASN A 238 10.71 10.75 -4.23
N LYS A 239 10.63 11.82 -4.98
CA LYS A 239 10.39 13.15 -4.43
C LYS A 239 8.91 13.48 -4.51
N PHE A 240 8.30 13.74 -3.39
CA PHE A 240 6.87 14.03 -3.29
C PHE A 240 6.43 15.18 -4.19
N GLY A 241 7.20 16.25 -4.24
CA GLY A 241 6.88 17.42 -5.09
C GLY A 241 6.89 17.15 -6.59
N GLY A 242 7.53 16.05 -7.02
CA GLY A 242 7.52 15.62 -8.43
C GLY A 242 6.36 14.69 -8.78
N PHE A 243 5.61 14.24 -7.78
CA PHE A 243 4.53 13.28 -7.96
C PHE A 243 3.28 13.88 -8.62
N ILE A 244 2.91 15.10 -8.23
CA ILE A 244 1.80 15.79 -8.86
C ILE A 244 2.37 16.66 -9.98
N GLU A 245 2.11 16.28 -11.20
CA GLU A 245 2.41 17.14 -12.34
C GLU A 245 1.69 18.47 -12.13
N LYS A 246 2.42 19.57 -12.31
CA LYS A 246 1.77 20.87 -12.42
C LYS A 246 0.79 20.74 -13.58
N GLU A 247 -0.49 21.03 -13.36
CA GLU A 247 -1.39 21.28 -14.47
C GLU A 247 -0.63 22.19 -15.45
N GLN A 248 -0.24 21.60 -16.55
CA GLN A 248 0.47 22.34 -17.58
C GLN A 248 -0.51 23.33 -18.20
N SER A 249 -0.60 24.50 -17.58
CA SER A 249 -1.12 25.69 -18.22
C SER A 249 -0.05 26.23 -19.20
N GLN A 250 0.46 25.35 -20.05
CA GLN A 250 1.17 25.73 -21.25
C GLN A 250 0.87 24.68 -22.31
N ASP A 251 0.14 25.12 -23.33
CA ASP A 251 0.10 24.52 -24.66
C ASP A 251 1.56 24.32 -25.14
N HIS A 252 2.22 23.27 -24.65
CA HIS A 252 3.46 22.81 -25.27
C HIS A 252 3.06 22.19 -26.60
N LYS A 253 3.01 23.04 -27.62
CA LYS A 253 2.89 22.61 -29.01
C LYS A 253 3.95 21.54 -29.23
N LYS A 254 3.51 20.33 -29.48
CA LYS A 254 4.42 19.20 -29.77
C LYS A 254 5.38 19.64 -30.87
N PRO A 255 6.68 19.44 -30.70
CA PRO A 255 7.64 19.82 -31.75
C PRO A 255 7.45 18.92 -32.97
N ASP A 256 7.61 19.53 -34.16
CA ASP A 256 7.57 18.77 -35.40
C ASP A 256 8.82 17.89 -35.51
N CYS A 257 8.59 16.62 -35.85
CA CYS A 257 9.63 15.61 -35.92
C CYS A 257 9.52 14.82 -37.22
N PRO A 258 10.49 14.95 -38.16
CA PRO A 258 10.42 14.35 -39.48
C PRO A 258 10.76 12.85 -39.42
N LEU A 259 9.76 12.03 -39.10
CA LEU A 259 9.89 10.56 -39.02
C LEU A 259 9.44 9.83 -40.28
N ILE A 260 8.53 10.43 -41.09
CA ILE A 260 8.07 9.80 -42.34
C ILE A 260 9.20 9.91 -43.37
N GLY A 261 9.60 8.76 -43.91
CA GLY A 261 10.73 8.65 -44.84
C GLY A 261 12.08 8.29 -44.18
N GLN A 262 12.11 8.18 -42.85
CA GLN A 262 13.26 7.63 -42.12
C GLN A 262 13.25 6.10 -42.14
N ASP A 263 14.39 5.51 -41.75
CA ASP A 263 14.43 4.05 -41.49
C ASP A 263 13.42 3.69 -40.37
N GLY A 264 12.47 2.85 -40.71
CA GLY A 264 11.37 2.46 -39.86
C GLY A 264 11.75 1.59 -38.65
N ASN A 265 13.02 1.39 -38.36
CA ASN A 265 13.43 0.73 -37.12
C ASN A 265 13.03 1.57 -35.91
N ILE A 266 12.27 0.98 -34.98
CA ILE A 266 11.74 1.70 -33.82
C ILE A 266 12.81 2.38 -32.97
N PHE A 267 14.00 1.79 -32.83
CA PHE A 267 15.12 2.39 -32.12
C PHE A 267 15.66 3.61 -32.80
N ASN A 268 15.65 3.64 -34.17
CA ASN A 268 16.02 4.81 -34.94
C ASN A 268 15.00 5.94 -34.77
N LEU A 269 13.70 5.61 -34.90
CA LEU A 269 12.61 6.59 -34.75
C LEU A 269 12.58 7.17 -33.34
N MET A 270 12.74 6.32 -32.31
CA MET A 270 12.87 6.75 -30.91
C MET A 270 14.08 7.69 -30.71
N GLY A 271 15.21 7.38 -31.32
CA GLY A 271 16.41 8.21 -31.24
C GLY A 271 16.22 9.60 -31.87
N ILE A 272 15.55 9.68 -33.02
CA ILE A 272 15.22 10.94 -33.70
C ILE A 272 14.25 11.76 -32.85
N ALA A 273 13.16 11.16 -32.39
CA ALA A 273 12.16 11.83 -31.54
C ALA A 273 12.77 12.33 -30.22
N SER A 274 13.59 11.51 -29.57
CA SER A 274 14.30 11.91 -28.35
C SER A 274 15.25 13.09 -28.58
N LYS A 275 15.95 13.11 -29.71
CA LYS A 275 16.82 14.22 -30.07
C LYS A 275 16.01 15.50 -30.35
N THR A 276 14.89 15.39 -31.05
CA THR A 276 13.97 16.50 -31.31
C THR A 276 13.44 17.11 -30.02
N LEU A 277 12.96 16.29 -29.09
CA LEU A 277 12.48 16.75 -27.78
C LEU A 277 13.58 17.47 -27.00
N ARG A 278 14.80 16.92 -26.95
CA ARG A 278 15.91 17.56 -26.23
C ARG A 278 16.34 18.90 -26.85
N HIS A 279 16.28 19.04 -28.19
CA HIS A 279 16.54 20.31 -28.88
C HIS A 279 15.48 21.38 -28.53
N ASN A 280 14.25 20.94 -28.23
CA ASN A 280 13.15 21.82 -27.82
C ASN A 280 13.06 21.98 -26.28
N HIS A 281 14.15 21.72 -25.57
CA HIS A 281 14.24 21.82 -24.09
C HIS A 281 13.30 20.90 -23.31
N MET A 282 12.82 19.82 -23.94
CA MET A 282 11.93 18.81 -23.40
C MET A 282 12.71 17.53 -23.04
N ALA A 283 13.75 17.65 -22.23
CA ALA A 283 14.65 16.54 -21.93
C ALA A 283 13.98 15.47 -21.03
N THR A 284 13.06 15.88 -20.17
CA THR A 284 12.29 15.00 -19.30
C THR A 284 11.35 14.14 -20.13
N GLU A 285 10.60 14.75 -21.04
CA GLU A 285 9.68 14.10 -21.96
C GLU A 285 10.41 13.13 -22.90
N ALA A 286 11.61 13.50 -23.34
CA ALA A 286 12.44 12.61 -24.13
C ALA A 286 12.82 11.32 -23.37
N LYS A 287 13.09 11.43 -22.08
CA LYS A 287 13.44 10.28 -21.25
C LYS A 287 12.21 9.40 -21.01
N GLU A 288 11.10 10.01 -20.61
CA GLU A 288 9.83 9.32 -20.39
C GLU A 288 9.35 8.56 -21.63
N MET A 289 9.36 9.23 -22.78
CA MET A 289 9.03 8.60 -24.06
C MET A 289 9.88 7.35 -24.33
N CYS A 290 11.21 7.45 -24.14
CA CYS A 290 12.11 6.30 -24.35
C CYS A 290 11.80 5.14 -23.41
N GLU A 291 11.50 5.40 -22.15
CA GLU A 291 11.16 4.39 -21.14
C GLU A 291 9.84 3.68 -21.50
N ARG A 292 8.82 4.42 -21.87
CA ARG A 292 7.54 3.88 -22.33
C ARG A 292 7.68 3.01 -23.58
N ILE A 293 8.46 3.48 -24.57
CA ILE A 293 8.72 2.70 -25.81
C ILE A 293 9.45 1.41 -25.49
N THR A 294 10.43 1.45 -24.58
CA THR A 294 11.21 0.26 -24.21
C THR A 294 10.32 -0.79 -23.49
N SER A 295 9.25 -0.36 -22.85
CA SER A 295 8.28 -1.21 -22.14
C SER A 295 7.10 -1.61 -23.02
N SER A 296 6.97 -1.09 -24.24
CA SER A 296 5.85 -1.40 -25.13
C SER A 296 5.89 -2.85 -25.65
N GLY A 297 4.71 -3.41 -25.85
CA GLY A 297 4.53 -4.79 -26.30
C GLY A 297 4.51 -4.96 -27.83
N SER A 298 4.42 -3.88 -28.59
CA SER A 298 4.33 -3.93 -30.06
C SER A 298 4.92 -2.68 -30.73
N TYR A 299 5.25 -2.84 -32.02
CA TYR A 299 5.72 -1.73 -32.85
C TYR A 299 4.67 -0.62 -33.00
N GLU A 300 3.40 -0.97 -33.17
CA GLU A 300 2.30 -0.01 -33.30
C GLU A 300 2.10 0.80 -32.02
N GLU A 301 2.19 0.15 -30.87
CA GLU A 301 2.14 0.81 -29.57
C GLU A 301 3.30 1.78 -29.39
N ALA A 302 4.51 1.37 -29.75
CA ALA A 302 5.70 2.22 -29.70
C ALA A 302 5.58 3.46 -30.60
N LEU A 303 5.04 3.32 -31.80
CA LEU A 303 4.75 4.47 -32.69
C LEU A 303 3.67 5.39 -32.11
N GLY A 304 2.63 4.81 -31.52
CA GLY A 304 1.59 5.57 -30.82
C GLY A 304 2.18 6.44 -29.70
N ILE A 305 3.07 5.87 -28.89
CA ILE A 305 3.78 6.59 -27.84
C ILE A 305 4.60 7.75 -28.41
N ILE A 306 5.35 7.55 -29.50
CA ILE A 306 6.10 8.66 -30.14
C ILE A 306 5.16 9.80 -30.53
N GLY A 307 4.01 9.49 -31.13
CA GLY A 307 3.01 10.47 -31.53
C GLY A 307 2.35 11.25 -30.39
N GLU A 308 2.44 10.76 -29.17
CA GLU A 308 1.98 11.49 -27.98
C GLU A 308 2.92 12.67 -27.63
N TYR A 309 4.21 12.58 -27.96
CA TYR A 309 5.23 13.57 -27.58
C TYR A 309 5.62 14.51 -28.71
N VAL A 310 5.54 14.09 -29.98
CA VAL A 310 5.92 14.87 -31.14
C VAL A 310 4.88 14.85 -32.24
N ASN A 311 4.84 15.88 -33.08
CA ASN A 311 4.10 15.87 -34.34
C ASN A 311 4.93 15.15 -35.38
N ILE A 312 4.44 14.02 -35.89
CA ILE A 312 5.14 13.24 -36.92
C ILE A 312 4.95 13.95 -38.26
N THR A 313 6.04 14.41 -38.83
CA THR A 313 6.09 15.09 -40.15
C THR A 313 6.93 14.28 -41.14
N SER A 314 6.90 14.68 -42.41
CA SER A 314 7.69 14.06 -43.45
C SER A 314 9.02 14.80 -43.65
N ILE A 315 10.09 14.07 -43.97
CA ILE A 315 11.37 14.63 -44.35
C ILE A 315 11.28 15.41 -45.69
N TYR A 316 10.16 15.25 -46.42
CA TYR A 316 9.91 15.90 -47.71
C TYR A 316 9.14 17.23 -47.58
N ASP A 317 8.70 17.61 -46.39
CA ASP A 317 7.93 18.82 -46.12
C ASP A 317 8.82 20.04 -45.81
N GLU A 318 10.14 19.88 -45.73
CA GLU A 318 11.10 20.98 -45.62
C GLU A 318 11.57 21.44 -47.00
N GLU A 319 10.79 22.28 -47.70
CA GLU A 319 11.35 23.19 -48.72
C GLU A 319 11.66 24.53 -48.05
N PRO A 320 12.92 24.99 -48.07
CA PRO A 320 13.23 26.36 -47.70
C PRO A 320 12.74 27.28 -48.81
N SER A 321 11.86 28.20 -48.51
CA SER A 321 11.59 29.36 -49.35
C SER A 321 12.82 30.28 -49.35
N GLU A 322 13.74 30.03 -50.27
CA GLU A 322 14.74 31.05 -50.66
C GLU A 322 14.03 32.18 -51.42
N GLU A 323 13.63 33.22 -50.74
CA GLU A 323 13.45 34.51 -51.36
C GLU A 323 14.83 35.08 -51.78
N MET A 324 15.21 34.83 -53.06
CA MET A 324 16.27 35.54 -53.68
C MET A 324 15.78 36.96 -53.95
N GLY A 325 16.11 37.88 -53.06
CA GLY A 325 16.04 39.29 -53.27
C GLY A 325 17.07 39.70 -54.36
N MET A 326 16.56 39.87 -55.58
CA MET A 326 17.35 40.41 -56.70
C MET A 326 17.22 41.92 -56.64
N GLU A 327 18.18 42.59 -56.01
CA GLU A 327 18.43 44.04 -56.28
C GLU A 327 19.14 44.16 -57.56
N MET A 328 18.46 44.77 -58.58
CA MET A 328 19.08 45.41 -59.70
C MET A 328 18.92 46.90 -59.59
N MET A 329 20.07 47.58 -59.52
CA MET A 329 20.37 48.96 -59.81
C MET A 329 19.69 50.06 -59.00
#